data_001d6bdde270fe5c150bafc08fb85a75
#
_entry.id   001d6bdde270fe5c150bafc08fb85a75
#
_cell.length_a   1.000
_cell.length_b   1.000
_cell.length_c   1.000
_cell.angle_alpha   90.00
_cell.angle_beta   90.00
_cell.angle_gamma   90.00
#
_symmetry.space_group_name_H-M   'P 1'
#
loop_
_entity.id
_entity.type
_entity.pdbx_description
1 polymer ?
#
loop_
_entity_poly.entity_id
_entity_poly.type
_entity_poly.pdbx_seq_one_letter_code
_entity_poly.pdbx_strand_id
1 'polypeptide(L)' 'MIKAGDLFKNIENGIIFKVKSVDPRIILLGTKDGTHSMLVNPSSMESVFVPFVGDEAKEKIKE' A
#
# COMPACT_ATOMS: atom_id res chain seq x y z
N MET A 1 0.74 -2.92 -11.83
CA MET A 1 0.02 -4.05 -11.25
C MET A 1 0.37 -4.21 -9.77
N ILE A 2 -0.62 -4.44 -8.94
CA ILE A 2 -0.42 -4.50 -7.50
C ILE A 2 0.06 -5.89 -7.10
N LYS A 3 1.07 -5.95 -6.25
CA LYS A 3 1.61 -7.23 -5.76
C LYS A 3 1.90 -7.14 -4.28
N ALA A 4 2.00 -8.31 -3.66
CA ALA A 4 2.38 -8.39 -2.26
C ALA A 4 3.73 -7.71 -2.07
N GLY A 5 3.84 -6.91 -1.04
CA GLY A 5 5.04 -6.16 -0.75
C GLY A 5 4.99 -4.71 -1.20
N ASP A 6 4.07 -4.38 -2.09
CA ASP A 6 3.94 -2.99 -2.55
C ASP A 6 3.44 -2.12 -1.40
N LEU A 7 3.82 -0.85 -1.46
CA LEU A 7 3.39 0.13 -0.47
C LEU A 7 2.40 1.10 -1.08
N PHE A 8 1.39 1.44 -0.31
CA PHE A 8 0.38 2.40 -0.73
C PHE A 8 0.08 3.35 0.42
N LYS A 9 -0.28 4.56 0.08
CA LYS A 9 -0.64 5.57 1.05
C LYS A 9 -2.12 5.88 0.90
N ASN A 10 -2.83 5.86 2.02
CA ASN A 10 -4.23 6.26 2.04
C ASN A 10 -4.30 7.77 1.96
N ILE A 11 -4.98 8.30 0.93
CA ILE A 11 -4.96 9.73 0.70
C ILE A 11 -5.82 10.50 1.70
N GLU A 12 -6.70 9.80 2.42
CA GLU A 12 -7.56 10.47 3.38
C GLU A 12 -6.91 10.65 4.73
N ASN A 13 -6.06 9.72 5.14
CA ASN A 13 -5.46 9.82 6.47
C ASN A 13 -3.93 9.78 6.44
N GLY A 14 -3.32 9.57 5.27
CA GLY A 14 -1.87 9.59 5.17
C GLY A 14 -1.16 8.36 5.68
N ILE A 15 -1.90 7.35 6.08
CA ILE A 15 -1.28 6.14 6.62
C ILE A 15 -0.73 5.28 5.50
N ILE A 16 0.47 4.75 5.71
CA ILE A 16 1.12 3.89 4.74
C ILE A 16 0.76 2.44 5.03
N PHE A 17 0.35 1.74 3.99
CA PHE A 17 0.00 0.33 4.08
C PHE A 17 0.89 -0.50 3.17
N LYS A 18 1.08 -1.73 3.55
CA LYS A 18 1.81 -2.69 2.74
C LYS A 18 0.83 -3.75 2.27
N VAL A 19 0.92 -4.10 0.99
CA VAL A 19 0.06 -5.14 0.43
C VAL A 19 0.56 -6.48 0.95
N LYS A 20 -0.30 -7.19 1.64
CA LYS A 20 0.04 -8.50 2.20
C LYS A 20 -0.33 -9.63 1.28
N SER A 21 -1.47 -9.52 0.61
CA SER A 21 -1.85 -10.53 -0.36
C SER A 21 -2.80 -9.90 -1.36
N VAL A 22 -2.85 -10.48 -2.54
CA VAL A 22 -3.66 -9.98 -3.64
C VAL A 22 -4.53 -11.10 -4.18
N ASP A 23 -5.79 -10.83 -4.27
CA ASP A 23 -6.80 -11.72 -4.81
C ASP A 23 -7.53 -10.94 -5.88
N PRO A 24 -8.10 -11.60 -6.89
CA PRO A 24 -8.82 -10.84 -7.92
C PRO A 24 -9.91 -9.91 -7.39
N ARG A 25 -10.49 -10.26 -6.26
CA ARG A 25 -11.60 -9.48 -5.73
C ARG A 25 -11.26 -8.65 -4.53
N ILE A 26 -10.18 -9.00 -3.84
CA ILE A 26 -9.90 -8.36 -2.57
C ILE A 26 -8.40 -8.28 -2.35
N ILE A 27 -7.98 -7.20 -1.74
CA ILE A 27 -6.57 -6.97 -1.45
C ILE A 27 -6.45 -6.79 0.06
N LEU A 28 -5.52 -7.54 0.65
CA LEU A 28 -5.28 -7.43 2.08
C LEU A 28 -4.12 -6.47 2.32
N LEU A 29 -4.39 -5.43 3.07
CA LEU A 29 -3.40 -4.41 3.42
C LEU A 29 -3.10 -4.49 4.90
N GLY A 30 -1.87 -4.15 5.26
CA GLY A 30 -1.50 -4.05 6.65
C GLY A 30 -0.65 -2.82 6.88
N THR A 31 -0.72 -2.26 8.09
CA THR A 31 0.13 -1.13 8.45
C THR A 31 1.56 -1.62 8.60
N LYS A 32 2.50 -0.69 8.51
CA LYS A 32 3.91 -1.04 8.60
C LYS A 32 4.25 -1.69 9.93
N ASP A 33 3.62 -1.24 11.01
CA ASP A 33 3.90 -1.80 12.32
C ASP A 33 3.15 -3.10 12.58
N GLY A 34 2.29 -3.51 11.65
CA GLY A 34 1.60 -4.78 11.77
C GLY A 34 0.44 -4.79 12.74
N THR A 35 0.05 -3.63 13.25
CA THR A 35 -1.01 -3.58 14.26
C THR A 35 -2.40 -3.58 13.66
N HIS A 36 -2.53 -3.17 12.40
CA HIS A 36 -3.84 -3.09 11.75
C HIS A 36 -3.78 -3.69 10.37
N SER A 37 -4.91 -4.22 9.95
CA SER A 37 -5.03 -4.70 8.57
C SER A 37 -6.45 -4.42 8.12
N MET A 38 -6.63 -4.40 6.80
CA MET A 38 -7.95 -4.15 6.23
C MET A 38 -8.03 -4.81 4.87
N LEU A 39 -9.26 -5.09 4.45
CA LEU A 39 -9.53 -5.64 3.15
C LEU A 39 -10.12 -4.55 2.28
N VAL A 40 -9.61 -4.43 1.07
CA VAL A 40 -10.16 -3.45 0.13
C VAL A 40 -10.32 -4.12 -1.22
N ASN A 41 -11.27 -3.63 -1.99
CA ASN A 41 -11.41 -4.13 -3.35
C ASN A 41 -10.55 -3.28 -4.28
N PRO A 42 -10.26 -3.80 -5.48
CA PRO A 42 -9.37 -3.07 -6.40
C PRO A 42 -9.84 -1.67 -6.76
N SER A 43 -11.15 -1.46 -6.81
CA SER A 43 -11.65 -0.12 -7.12
C SER A 43 -11.28 0.88 -6.05
N SER A 44 -11.38 0.48 -4.80
CA SER A 44 -11.00 1.35 -3.69
C SER A 44 -9.52 1.63 -3.71
N MET A 45 -8.72 0.63 -4.10
CA MET A 45 -7.29 0.86 -4.20
C MET A 45 -6.97 1.99 -5.17
N GLU A 46 -7.73 2.09 -6.24
CA GLU A 46 -7.48 3.13 -7.22
C GLU A 46 -8.01 4.49 -6.78
N SER A 47 -9.05 4.49 -5.97
CA SER A 47 -9.71 5.74 -5.59
C SER A 47 -9.12 6.37 -4.34
N VAL A 48 -8.74 5.56 -3.38
CA VAL A 48 -8.41 6.03 -2.03
C VAL A 48 -6.93 5.90 -1.71
N PHE A 49 -6.21 5.13 -2.48
CA PHE A 49 -4.81 4.88 -2.24
C PHE A 49 -3.96 5.31 -3.42
N VAL A 50 -2.73 5.71 -3.14
CA VAL A 50 -1.76 6.01 -4.19
C VAL A 50 -0.49 5.22 -3.90
N PRO A 51 0.23 4.82 -4.93
CA PRO A 51 1.49 4.11 -4.72
C PRO A 51 2.42 4.99 -3.89
N PHE A 52 3.11 4.35 -2.97
CA PHE A 52 4.04 5.07 -2.11
C PHE A 52 5.45 4.61 -2.41
N VAL A 53 6.30 5.56 -2.74
CA VAL A 53 7.72 5.30 -2.97
C VAL A 53 8.42 5.64 -1.68
N GLY A 54 8.83 4.65 -0.96
CA GLY A 54 9.35 4.88 0.36
C GLY A 54 10.75 5.47 0.39
N ASP A 55 11.30 5.49 1.57
CA ASP A 55 12.62 6.08 1.79
C ASP A 55 13.70 5.37 1.00
N GLU A 56 13.51 4.10 0.75
CA GLU A 56 14.50 3.35 -0.01
C GLU A 56 14.72 3.94 -1.39
N ALA A 57 13.65 4.29 -2.06
CA ALA A 57 13.76 4.85 -3.39
C ALA A 57 14.43 6.21 -3.34
N LYS A 58 14.13 6.97 -2.31
CA LYS A 58 14.75 8.27 -2.15
C LYS A 58 16.26 8.14 -1.96
N GLU A 59 16.66 7.18 -1.17
CA GLU A 59 18.07 6.98 -0.94
C GLU A 59 18.78 6.61 -2.21
N LYS A 60 18.18 5.77 -3.01
CA LYS A 60 18.78 5.41 -4.28
C LYS A 60 18.96 6.60 -5.19
N ILE A 61 18.00 7.47 -5.17
CA ILE A 61 18.05 8.63 -6.03
C ILE A 61 19.18 9.55 -5.62
N LYS A 62 19.43 9.65 -4.35
CA LYS A 62 20.47 10.53 -3.85
C LYS A 62 21.86 10.08 -4.26
N GLU A 63 21.98 8.82 -4.51
CA GLU A 63 23.27 8.30 -4.92
C GLU A 63 23.55 8.66 -6.35
#